data_db85a1356e31b9fc2023011cc8d08ead
#
_entry.id   db85a1356e31b9fc2023011cc8d08ead
#
_cell.length_a   1.000
_cell.length_b   1.000
_cell.length_c   1.000
_cell.angle_alpha   90.00
_cell.angle_beta   90.00
_cell.angle_gamma   90.00
#
_symmetry.space_group_name_H-M   'P 1'
#
loop_
_entity.id
_entity.type
_entity.pdbx_description
1 polymer ?
#
loop_
_entity_poly.entity_id
_entity_poly.type
_entity_poly.pdbx_seq_one_letter_code
_entity_poly.pdbx_strand_id
1 'polypeptide(L)'
;QITQDKVNAIYPMGEYYSIQSASGSYESKTVVLATGVNFGRPLPGEEELLGKGVSYCATCDAFAVRGRKAIVIGYDKEAEAEADFLSQMAQSVTYIPMYKDEPSVSEKVTVLREMPVEILGAEMDGMTMVSALKTRTAEHQTDMVFVLRDTISPTHLIPGLQMDGNHVAVNLQMETKLPGCFGCGDLA
;
A
#
# COMPACT_ATOMS: atom_id res chain seq x y z
N GLN A 1 -17.90 18.33 10.87
CA GLN A 1 -16.55 18.26 11.47
C GLN A 1 -15.65 17.55 10.47
N ILE A 2 -14.47 18.10 10.21
CA ILE A 2 -13.44 17.46 9.38
C ILE A 2 -12.46 16.79 10.32
N THR A 3 -12.19 15.50 10.09
CA THR A 3 -11.15 14.73 10.79
C THR A 3 -10.00 14.52 9.83
N GLN A 4 -8.81 14.91 10.23
CA GLN A 4 -7.60 14.63 9.45
C GLN A 4 -7.09 13.24 9.84
N ASP A 5 -7.11 12.30 8.88
CA ASP A 5 -6.67 10.92 9.09
C ASP A 5 -6.29 10.28 7.75
N LYS A 6 -5.36 9.34 7.77
CA LYS A 6 -4.94 8.59 6.59
C LYS A 6 -5.81 7.35 6.45
N VAL A 7 -6.61 7.30 5.38
CA VAL A 7 -7.42 6.11 5.07
C VAL A 7 -6.56 5.10 4.30
N ASN A 8 -6.47 3.89 4.83
CA ASN A 8 -5.62 2.83 4.29
C ASN A 8 -6.40 1.84 3.41
N ALA A 9 -7.68 1.59 3.73
CA ALA A 9 -8.54 0.71 2.96
C ALA A 9 -10.02 1.02 3.18
N ILE A 10 -10.86 0.75 2.18
CA ILE A 10 -12.31 0.90 2.23
C ILE A 10 -12.93 -0.37 1.64
N TYR A 11 -13.73 -1.07 2.43
CA TYR A 11 -14.36 -2.32 2.03
C TYR A 11 -15.87 -2.14 1.82
N PRO A 12 -16.39 -2.43 0.62
CA PRO A 12 -17.83 -2.49 0.39
C PRO A 12 -18.45 -3.67 1.16
N MET A 13 -19.36 -3.38 2.10
CA MET A 13 -20.04 -4.37 2.95
C MET A 13 -21.52 -4.58 2.54
N GLY A 14 -21.90 -4.18 1.32
CA GLY A 14 -23.26 -4.23 0.81
C GLY A 14 -24.02 -2.94 1.10
N GLU A 15 -24.59 -2.76 2.28
CA GLU A 15 -25.36 -1.57 2.63
C GLU A 15 -24.52 -0.40 3.18
N TYR A 16 -23.27 -0.65 3.50
CA TYR A 16 -22.33 0.35 4.03
C TYR A 16 -20.89 0.04 3.60
N TYR A 17 -20.00 0.98 3.85
CA TYR A 17 -18.56 0.87 3.67
C TYR A 17 -17.88 0.80 5.04
N SER A 18 -17.00 -0.18 5.22
CA SER A 18 -16.06 -0.21 6.35
C SER A 18 -14.77 0.48 5.93
N ILE A 19 -14.38 1.52 6.65
CA ILE A 19 -13.24 2.38 6.35
C ILE A 19 -12.18 2.15 7.41
N GLN A 20 -11.00 1.72 6.99
CA GLN A 20 -9.85 1.54 7.86
C GLN A 20 -8.91 2.73 7.71
N SER A 21 -8.57 3.38 8.81
CA SER A 21 -7.65 4.51 8.85
C SER A 21 -6.50 4.25 9.82
N ALA A 22 -5.52 5.16 9.82
CA ALA A 22 -4.38 5.08 10.73
C ALA A 22 -4.80 5.16 12.22
N SER A 23 -5.88 5.91 12.55
CA SER A 23 -6.34 6.10 13.92
C SER A 23 -7.50 5.19 14.33
N GLY A 24 -8.14 4.45 13.39
CA GLY A 24 -9.26 3.58 13.71
C GLY A 24 -10.10 3.14 12.52
N SER A 25 -11.29 2.63 12.82
CA SER A 25 -12.24 2.17 11.82
C SER A 25 -13.50 3.00 11.85
N TYR A 26 -14.07 3.27 10.69
CA TYR A 26 -15.32 4.01 10.51
C TYR A 26 -16.29 3.23 9.63
N GLU A 27 -17.57 3.55 9.74
CA GLU A 27 -18.61 3.05 8.85
C GLU A 27 -19.33 4.21 8.18
N SER A 28 -19.64 4.07 6.90
CA SER A 28 -20.39 5.07 6.14
C SER A 28 -21.30 4.40 5.10
N LYS A 29 -22.46 5.00 4.84
CA LYS A 29 -23.35 4.56 3.77
C LYS A 29 -22.85 4.99 2.39
N THR A 30 -22.07 6.07 2.33
CA THR A 30 -21.55 6.62 1.08
C THR A 30 -20.09 7.01 1.23
N VAL A 31 -19.35 6.94 0.13
CA VAL A 31 -17.96 7.36 0.03
C VAL A 31 -17.81 8.31 -1.14
N VAL A 32 -17.11 9.42 -0.94
CA VAL A 32 -16.70 10.32 -2.01
C VAL A 32 -15.20 10.31 -2.10
N LEU A 33 -14.68 9.88 -3.25
CA LEU A 33 -13.25 9.85 -3.56
C LEU A 33 -12.85 11.17 -4.24
N ALA A 34 -11.89 11.86 -3.64
CA ALA A 34 -11.33 13.12 -4.15
C ALA A 34 -9.80 13.15 -4.01
N THR A 35 -9.16 11.99 -4.23
CA THR A 35 -7.73 11.76 -3.94
C THR A 35 -6.79 12.22 -5.05
N GLY A 36 -7.32 12.74 -6.17
CA GLY A 36 -6.52 13.10 -7.35
C GLY A 36 -5.97 11.88 -8.10
N VAL A 37 -5.03 12.08 -9.03
CA VAL A 37 -4.50 11.06 -9.96
C VAL A 37 -3.03 10.72 -9.75
N ASN A 38 -2.38 11.22 -8.72
CA ASN A 38 -0.93 11.04 -8.53
C ASN A 38 -0.62 9.81 -7.64
N PHE A 39 -0.73 8.62 -8.21
CA PHE A 39 -0.54 7.36 -7.46
C PHE A 39 0.87 6.79 -7.54
N GLY A 40 1.76 7.41 -8.33
CA GLY A 40 3.04 6.81 -8.71
C GLY A 40 2.87 5.61 -9.66
N ARG A 41 3.95 5.20 -10.31
CA ARG A 41 3.93 3.95 -11.10
C ARG A 41 4.21 2.77 -10.19
N PRO A 42 3.38 1.70 -10.23
CA PRO A 42 3.70 0.46 -9.54
C PRO A 42 4.99 -0.14 -10.11
N LEU A 43 5.74 -0.83 -9.26
CA LEU A 43 6.87 -1.64 -9.69
C LEU A 43 6.35 -2.89 -10.42
N PRO A 44 7.10 -3.41 -11.41
CA PRO A 44 6.82 -4.73 -11.94
C PRO A 44 6.70 -5.77 -10.81
N GLY A 45 5.67 -6.63 -10.86
CA GLY A 45 5.37 -7.61 -9.83
C GLY A 45 4.58 -7.08 -8.62
N GLU A 46 4.44 -5.75 -8.47
CA GLU A 46 3.78 -5.15 -7.31
C GLU A 46 2.28 -5.51 -7.24
N GLU A 47 1.57 -5.38 -8.36
CA GLU A 47 0.12 -5.64 -8.42
C GLU A 47 -0.19 -7.15 -8.45
N GLU A 48 0.61 -7.94 -9.17
CA GLU A 48 0.43 -9.39 -9.29
C GLU A 48 0.66 -10.12 -7.96
N LEU A 49 1.52 -9.56 -7.10
CA LEU A 49 1.89 -10.12 -5.81
C LEU A 49 1.17 -9.44 -4.63
N LEU A 50 0.24 -8.53 -4.89
CA LEU A 50 -0.58 -7.90 -3.84
C LEU A 50 -1.36 -8.97 -3.07
N GLY A 51 -1.27 -8.94 -1.72
CA GLY A 51 -1.84 -9.97 -0.84
C GLY A 51 -1.10 -11.31 -0.87
N LYS A 52 -0.04 -11.44 -1.69
CA LYS A 52 0.84 -12.61 -1.79
C LYS A 52 2.25 -12.29 -1.31
N GLY A 53 2.36 -11.39 -0.34
CA GLY A 53 3.59 -10.87 0.21
C GLY A 53 3.85 -9.40 -0.10
N VAL A 54 3.15 -8.77 -1.05
CA VAL A 54 3.11 -7.31 -1.22
C VAL A 54 1.96 -6.72 -0.40
N SER A 55 2.22 -5.61 0.27
CA SER A 55 1.23 -4.83 1.03
C SER A 55 1.47 -3.33 0.89
N TYR A 56 0.40 -2.55 1.03
CA TYR A 56 0.42 -1.07 1.06
C TYR A 56 0.12 -0.51 2.46
N CYS A 57 -0.08 -1.37 3.44
CA CYS A 57 -0.46 -0.97 4.80
C CYS A 57 0.30 -1.81 5.84
N ALA A 58 1.25 -1.19 6.52
CA ALA A 58 2.04 -1.90 7.53
C ALA A 58 1.19 -2.34 8.72
N THR A 59 0.28 -1.51 9.18
CA THR A 59 -0.59 -1.81 10.34
C THR A 59 -1.64 -2.86 10.02
N CYS A 60 -2.17 -2.88 8.78
CA CYS A 60 -3.18 -3.86 8.35
C CYS A 60 -2.60 -5.28 8.30
N ASP A 61 -1.38 -5.42 7.76
CA ASP A 61 -0.74 -6.70 7.49
C ASP A 61 0.41 -7.04 8.46
N ALA A 62 0.51 -6.30 9.56
CA ALA A 62 1.54 -6.48 10.58
C ALA A 62 1.62 -7.91 11.13
N PHE A 63 0.47 -8.59 11.23
CA PHE A 63 0.44 -9.96 11.71
C PHE A 63 1.13 -10.93 10.74
N ALA A 64 1.02 -10.67 9.43
CA ALA A 64 1.60 -11.51 8.39
C ALA A 64 3.14 -11.45 8.37
N VAL A 65 3.75 -10.35 8.89
CA VAL A 65 5.21 -10.17 8.89
C VAL A 65 5.91 -10.92 10.02
N ARG A 66 5.16 -11.48 10.97
CA ARG A 66 5.75 -12.11 12.16
C ARG A 66 6.72 -13.24 11.82
N GLY A 67 7.97 -13.09 12.24
CA GLY A 67 9.06 -14.04 12.01
C GLY A 67 9.52 -14.14 10.56
N ARG A 68 9.11 -13.20 9.68
CA ARG A 68 9.47 -13.13 8.27
C ARG A 68 10.42 -11.95 8.02
N LYS A 69 11.14 -12.02 6.91
CA LYS A 69 11.93 -10.91 6.39
C LYS A 69 11.03 -9.94 5.64
N ALA A 70 11.14 -8.66 5.91
CA ALA A 70 10.37 -7.64 5.23
C ALA A 70 11.27 -6.56 4.64
N ILE A 71 10.90 -6.06 3.47
CA ILE A 71 11.45 -4.85 2.87
C ILE A 71 10.35 -3.79 2.86
N VAL A 72 10.67 -2.59 3.32
CA VAL A 72 9.77 -1.44 3.29
C VAL A 72 10.33 -0.42 2.31
N ILE A 73 9.58 -0.11 1.26
CA ILE A 73 9.89 0.96 0.30
C ILE A 73 9.07 2.18 0.72
N GLY A 74 9.72 3.18 1.31
CA GLY A 74 9.08 4.38 1.84
C GLY A 74 9.24 5.58 0.91
N TYR A 75 8.13 6.12 0.41
CA TYR A 75 8.15 7.29 -0.48
C TYR A 75 8.07 8.62 0.29
N ASP A 76 7.72 8.56 1.56
CA ASP A 76 7.64 9.70 2.48
C ASP A 76 8.26 9.36 3.86
N LYS A 77 8.35 10.36 4.74
CA LYS A 77 8.90 10.19 6.10
C LYS A 77 7.94 9.45 7.05
N GLU A 78 6.66 9.39 6.76
CA GLU A 78 5.69 8.66 7.59
C GLU A 78 5.98 7.16 7.55
N ALA A 79 6.53 6.66 6.44
CA ALA A 79 6.94 5.27 6.28
C ALA A 79 8.06 4.83 7.26
N GLU A 80 8.82 5.77 7.84
CA GLU A 80 9.85 5.48 8.85
C GLU A 80 9.23 4.85 10.10
N ALA A 81 8.16 5.48 10.62
CA ALA A 81 7.45 4.96 11.79
C ALA A 81 6.78 3.60 11.52
N GLU A 82 6.31 3.37 10.28
CA GLU A 82 5.76 2.09 9.88
C GLU A 82 6.83 1.00 9.78
N ALA A 83 8.04 1.32 9.29
CA ALA A 83 9.18 0.41 9.28
C ALA A 83 9.61 0.02 10.71
N ASP A 84 9.68 0.99 11.61
CA ASP A 84 9.98 0.76 13.03
C ASP A 84 8.92 -0.12 13.69
N PHE A 85 7.65 0.11 13.40
CA PHE A 85 6.56 -0.71 13.89
C PHE A 85 6.69 -2.18 13.42
N LEU A 86 6.94 -2.41 12.13
CA LEU A 86 7.15 -3.76 11.59
C LEU A 86 8.36 -4.45 12.20
N SER A 87 9.42 -3.70 12.54
CA SER A 87 10.66 -4.25 13.13
C SER A 87 10.46 -4.88 14.50
N GLN A 88 9.34 -4.61 15.16
CA GLN A 88 9.00 -5.21 16.44
C GLN A 88 8.51 -6.66 16.31
N MET A 89 8.08 -7.07 15.11
CA MET A 89 7.45 -8.37 14.86
C MET A 89 8.17 -9.19 13.78
N ALA A 90 8.78 -8.53 12.81
CA ALA A 90 9.53 -9.16 11.73
C ALA A 90 10.82 -9.82 12.24
N GLN A 91 11.30 -10.81 11.51
CA GLN A 91 12.64 -11.36 11.70
C GLN A 91 13.72 -10.31 11.39
N SER A 92 13.52 -9.55 10.32
CA SER A 92 14.35 -8.42 9.91
C SER A 92 13.54 -7.45 9.06
N VAL A 93 13.87 -6.16 9.14
CA VAL A 93 13.30 -5.12 8.27
C VAL A 93 14.42 -4.39 7.57
N THR A 94 14.34 -4.31 6.24
CA THR A 94 15.16 -3.45 5.41
C THR A 94 14.31 -2.29 4.92
N TYR A 95 14.74 -1.06 5.16
CA TYR A 95 14.06 0.16 4.74
C TYR A 95 14.75 0.79 3.54
N ILE A 96 14.01 1.06 2.48
CA ILE A 96 14.48 1.73 1.27
C ILE A 96 13.79 3.07 1.16
N PRO A 97 14.44 4.18 1.59
CA PRO A 97 13.89 5.52 1.43
C PRO A 97 13.96 5.97 -0.03
N MET A 98 12.81 6.38 -0.59
CA MET A 98 12.70 6.92 -1.95
C MET A 98 12.81 8.45 -1.97
N TYR A 99 13.18 9.07 -0.85
CA TYR A 99 13.46 10.49 -0.68
C TYR A 99 14.92 10.73 -0.32
N LYS A 100 15.37 12.00 -0.37
CA LYS A 100 16.80 12.35 -0.25
C LYS A 100 17.30 12.47 1.18
N ASP A 101 16.40 12.88 2.10
CA ASP A 101 16.77 13.12 3.49
C ASP A 101 17.26 11.84 4.17
N GLU A 102 18.06 11.99 5.22
CA GLU A 102 18.49 10.83 6.02
C GLU A 102 17.31 10.30 6.83
N PRO A 103 16.98 9.00 6.73
CA PRO A 103 15.88 8.43 7.49
C PRO A 103 16.24 8.31 8.96
N SER A 104 15.24 8.54 9.81
CA SER A 104 15.35 8.41 11.26
C SER A 104 14.59 7.16 11.71
N VAL A 105 15.20 6.01 11.57
CA VAL A 105 14.65 4.70 11.95
C VAL A 105 15.46 4.09 13.10
N SER A 106 14.86 3.13 13.79
CA SER A 106 15.51 2.42 14.90
C SER A 106 16.70 1.55 14.42
N GLU A 107 17.60 1.22 15.34
CA GLU A 107 18.76 0.33 15.06
C GLU A 107 18.37 -1.08 14.59
N LYS A 108 17.10 -1.47 14.78
CA LYS A 108 16.57 -2.76 14.30
C LYS A 108 16.26 -2.77 12.82
N VAL A 109 16.20 -1.60 12.18
CA VAL A 109 15.89 -1.43 10.77
C VAL A 109 17.18 -1.16 10.00
N THR A 110 17.45 -1.98 8.99
CA THR A 110 18.60 -1.79 8.10
C THR A 110 18.21 -0.83 6.99
N VAL A 111 18.89 0.30 6.86
CA VAL A 111 18.65 1.24 5.76
C VAL A 111 19.44 0.82 4.53
N LEU A 112 18.75 0.71 3.39
CA LEU A 112 19.34 0.38 2.09
C LEU A 112 19.01 1.49 1.08
N ARG A 113 20.03 2.19 0.57
CA ARG A 113 19.87 3.24 -0.44
C ARG A 113 20.12 2.71 -1.84
N GLU A 114 19.20 1.88 -2.29
CA GLU A 114 19.21 1.32 -3.64
C GLU A 114 17.87 1.59 -4.33
N MET A 115 17.88 1.71 -5.65
CA MET A 115 16.67 1.93 -6.42
C MET A 115 15.96 0.59 -6.67
N PRO A 116 14.75 0.38 -6.16
CA PRO A 116 13.95 -0.80 -6.47
C PRO A 116 13.55 -0.80 -7.94
N VAL A 117 13.53 -1.97 -8.54
CA VAL A 117 13.27 -2.18 -9.98
C VAL A 117 12.10 -3.12 -10.19
N GLU A 118 12.00 -4.20 -9.42
CA GLU A 118 11.02 -5.27 -9.62
C GLU A 118 10.83 -6.07 -8.34
N ILE A 119 9.60 -6.48 -8.06
CA ILE A 119 9.29 -7.42 -6.99
C ILE A 119 9.16 -8.80 -7.61
N LEU A 120 9.97 -9.75 -7.13
CA LEU A 120 10.05 -11.10 -7.67
C LEU A 120 9.19 -12.05 -6.87
N GLY A 121 8.46 -12.91 -7.59
CA GLY A 121 7.70 -14.01 -7.00
C GLY A 121 8.37 -15.36 -7.28
N ALA A 122 8.12 -16.32 -6.40
CA ALA A 122 8.42 -17.72 -6.61
C ALA A 122 7.22 -18.59 -6.26
N GLU A 123 7.14 -19.74 -6.89
CA GLU A 123 6.06 -20.68 -6.59
C GLU A 123 6.36 -21.41 -5.26
N MET A 124 5.41 -21.33 -4.34
CA MET A 124 5.45 -21.94 -3.02
C MET A 124 4.10 -22.62 -2.77
N ASP A 125 4.08 -23.92 -2.59
CA ASP A 125 2.86 -24.72 -2.31
C ASP A 125 1.70 -24.47 -3.32
N GLY A 126 2.06 -24.28 -4.61
CA GLY A 126 1.08 -24.05 -5.69
C GLY A 126 0.56 -22.61 -5.79
N MET A 127 1.14 -21.68 -5.06
CA MET A 127 0.86 -20.24 -5.15
C MET A 127 2.15 -19.45 -5.39
N THR A 128 2.06 -18.42 -6.23
CA THR A 128 3.17 -17.48 -6.40
C THR A 128 3.17 -16.48 -5.24
N MET A 129 4.25 -16.47 -4.47
CA MET A 129 4.46 -15.57 -3.33
C MET A 129 5.70 -14.70 -3.57
N VAL A 130 5.81 -13.57 -2.86
CA VAL A 130 7.04 -12.77 -2.87
C VAL A 130 8.23 -13.62 -2.45
N SER A 131 9.35 -13.49 -3.17
CA SER A 131 10.61 -14.18 -2.88
C SER A 131 11.79 -13.23 -2.76
N ALA A 132 11.79 -12.12 -3.50
CA ALA A 132 12.87 -11.14 -3.46
C ALA A 132 12.40 -9.76 -3.98
N LEU A 133 13.15 -8.73 -3.62
CA LEU A 133 13.14 -7.43 -4.26
C LEU A 133 14.41 -7.27 -5.09
N LYS A 134 14.27 -7.00 -6.37
CA LYS A 134 15.35 -6.64 -7.26
C LYS A 134 15.56 -5.13 -7.24
N THR A 135 16.78 -4.72 -7.01
CA THR A 135 17.24 -3.35 -7.14
C THR A 135 18.12 -3.21 -8.38
N ARG A 136 18.63 -2.00 -8.65
CA ARG A 136 19.60 -1.79 -9.74
C ARG A 136 20.92 -2.54 -9.54
N THR A 137 21.25 -2.88 -8.31
CA THR A 137 22.58 -3.42 -7.93
C THR A 137 22.53 -4.88 -7.52
N ALA A 138 21.42 -5.35 -6.93
CA ALA A 138 21.32 -6.71 -6.37
C ALA A 138 19.88 -7.21 -6.28
N GLU A 139 19.73 -8.50 -5.92
CA GLU A 139 18.48 -9.09 -5.49
C GLU A 139 18.53 -9.35 -3.99
N HIS A 140 17.52 -8.86 -3.26
CA HIS A 140 17.39 -8.98 -1.82
C HIS A 140 16.28 -9.95 -1.48
N GLN A 141 16.64 -11.10 -0.93
CA GLN A 141 15.68 -12.14 -0.53
C GLN A 141 14.79 -11.64 0.61
N THR A 142 13.47 -11.72 0.43
CA THR A 142 12.48 -11.27 1.39
C THR A 142 11.19 -12.07 1.25
N ASP A 143 10.41 -12.16 2.32
CA ASP A 143 9.10 -12.81 2.31
C ASP A 143 7.97 -11.81 2.07
N MET A 144 8.21 -10.52 2.39
CA MET A 144 7.21 -9.48 2.24
C MET A 144 7.85 -8.17 1.77
N VAL A 145 7.09 -7.41 0.95
CA VAL A 145 7.45 -6.06 0.50
C VAL A 145 6.29 -5.12 0.83
N PHE A 146 6.55 -4.13 1.66
CA PHE A 146 5.62 -3.04 1.94
C PHE A 146 5.98 -1.85 1.07
N VAL A 147 5.04 -1.39 0.25
CA VAL A 147 5.23 -0.24 -0.63
C VAL A 147 4.40 0.92 -0.08
N LEU A 148 5.03 1.79 0.69
CA LEU A 148 4.35 2.86 1.43
C LEU A 148 4.51 4.18 0.69
N ARG A 149 3.41 4.63 0.05
CA ARG A 149 3.28 5.88 -0.69
C ARG A 149 2.35 6.84 0.04
N ASP A 150 2.51 8.13 -0.21
CA ASP A 150 1.58 9.18 0.27
C ASP A 150 0.15 8.95 -0.23
N THR A 151 0.05 8.45 -1.45
CA THR A 151 -1.22 8.22 -2.13
C THR A 151 -1.40 6.76 -2.48
N ILE A 152 -2.55 6.21 -2.11
CA ILE A 152 -2.95 4.85 -2.44
C ILE A 152 -3.77 4.90 -3.73
N SER A 153 -3.47 4.00 -4.70
CA SER A 153 -4.29 3.87 -5.89
C SER A 153 -5.76 3.63 -5.51
N PRO A 154 -6.72 4.25 -6.20
CA PRO A 154 -8.14 4.08 -5.89
C PRO A 154 -8.59 2.62 -5.91
N THR A 155 -8.04 1.79 -6.81
CA THR A 155 -8.34 0.36 -6.91
C THR A 155 -7.82 -0.45 -5.72
N HIS A 156 -6.74 0.01 -5.10
CA HIS A 156 -6.20 -0.58 -3.87
C HIS A 156 -6.93 -0.06 -2.64
N LEU A 157 -7.33 1.22 -2.67
CA LEU A 157 -8.11 1.83 -1.59
C LEU A 157 -9.50 1.19 -1.49
N ILE A 158 -10.17 0.95 -2.63
CA ILE A 158 -11.49 0.30 -2.70
C ILE A 158 -11.44 -0.87 -3.68
N PRO A 159 -11.42 -2.13 -3.20
CA PRO A 159 -11.50 -3.29 -4.07
C PRO A 159 -12.77 -3.30 -4.93
N GLY A 160 -12.61 -3.58 -6.22
CA GLY A 160 -13.72 -3.64 -7.18
C GLY A 160 -14.03 -2.29 -7.87
N LEU A 161 -13.31 -1.22 -7.54
CA LEU A 161 -13.42 0.04 -8.24
C LEU A 161 -12.93 -0.11 -9.69
N GLN A 162 -13.64 0.48 -10.65
CA GLN A 162 -13.25 0.44 -12.06
C GLN A 162 -12.54 1.72 -12.45
N MET A 163 -11.51 1.57 -13.30
CA MET A 163 -10.75 2.69 -13.84
C MET A 163 -11.04 2.85 -15.34
N ASP A 164 -10.93 4.10 -15.80
CA ASP A 164 -10.84 4.48 -17.21
C ASP A 164 -9.52 5.25 -17.39
N GLY A 165 -8.50 4.56 -17.89
CA GLY A 165 -7.12 5.05 -17.89
C GLY A 165 -6.62 5.32 -16.47
N ASN A 166 -6.24 6.57 -16.18
CA ASN A 166 -5.77 6.99 -14.85
C ASN A 166 -6.90 7.54 -13.94
N HIS A 167 -8.15 7.53 -14.41
CA HIS A 167 -9.30 8.08 -13.71
C HIS A 167 -10.20 6.98 -13.20
N VAL A 168 -10.97 7.26 -12.18
CA VAL A 168 -12.05 6.36 -11.73
C VAL A 168 -13.21 6.48 -12.71
N ALA A 169 -13.69 5.34 -13.20
CA ALA A 169 -14.83 5.31 -14.10
C ALA A 169 -16.11 5.74 -13.37
N VAL A 170 -16.68 6.86 -13.77
CA VAL A 170 -17.92 7.43 -13.21
C VAL A 170 -18.95 7.72 -14.30
N ASN A 171 -20.21 7.79 -13.91
CA ASN A 171 -21.29 8.27 -14.77
C ASN A 171 -21.43 9.81 -14.67
N LEU A 172 -22.43 10.38 -15.38
CA LEU A 172 -22.72 11.83 -15.37
C LEU A 172 -23.11 12.39 -13.99
N GLN A 173 -23.50 11.54 -13.05
CA GLN A 173 -23.80 11.86 -11.67
C GLN A 173 -22.61 11.64 -10.73
N MET A 174 -21.41 11.39 -11.29
CA MET A 174 -20.18 11.08 -10.54
C MET A 174 -20.26 9.79 -9.72
N GLU A 175 -21.20 8.89 -10.03
CA GLU A 175 -21.33 7.60 -9.39
C GLU A 175 -20.39 6.59 -10.04
N THR A 176 -19.69 5.80 -9.23
CA THR A 176 -18.93 4.64 -9.69
C THR A 176 -19.85 3.42 -9.88
N LYS A 177 -19.33 2.29 -10.31
CA LYS A 177 -20.10 1.04 -10.32
C LYS A 177 -20.37 0.45 -8.94
N LEU A 178 -19.69 0.92 -7.90
CA LEU A 178 -19.94 0.52 -6.53
C LEU A 178 -21.05 1.39 -5.95
N PRO A 179 -22.20 0.82 -5.52
CA PRO A 179 -23.33 1.59 -5.01
C PRO A 179 -22.93 2.48 -3.83
N GLY A 180 -23.28 3.78 -3.90
CA GLY A 180 -22.93 4.74 -2.85
C GLY A 180 -21.47 5.24 -2.86
N CYS A 181 -20.68 4.84 -3.87
CA CYS A 181 -19.33 5.35 -4.06
C CYS A 181 -19.28 6.34 -5.23
N PHE A 182 -18.72 7.51 -4.99
CA PHE A 182 -18.64 8.62 -5.93
C PHE A 182 -17.18 9.04 -6.13
N GLY A 183 -16.83 9.46 -7.35
CA GLY A 183 -15.55 10.09 -7.67
C GLY A 183 -15.73 11.58 -7.95
N CYS A 184 -14.77 12.42 -7.60
CA CYS A 184 -14.78 13.83 -7.98
C CYS A 184 -13.38 14.44 -8.09
N GLY A 185 -13.29 15.62 -8.72
CA GLY A 185 -12.03 16.31 -8.99
C GLY A 185 -11.23 15.60 -10.08
N ASP A 186 -9.90 15.74 -10.04
CA ASP A 186 -9.00 15.16 -11.05
C ASP A 186 -9.02 13.62 -11.05
N LEU A 187 -9.66 13.00 -10.07
CA LEU A 187 -9.78 11.55 -9.98
C LEU A 187 -10.78 10.96 -10.97
N ALA A 188 -11.82 11.72 -11.37
CA ALA A 188 -12.97 11.23 -12.14
C ALA A 188 -13.12 11.93 -13.50
#